data_db7f547f59a7f746d3410231fb33cfe3
#
_entry.id   db7f547f59a7f746d3410231fb33cfe3
#
_cell.length_a   1.000
_cell.length_b   1.000
_cell.length_c   1.000
_cell.angle_alpha   90.00
_cell.angle_beta   90.00
_cell.angle_gamma   90.00
#
_symmetry.space_group_name_H-M   'P 1'
#
loop_
_entity.id
_entity.type
_entity.pdbx_description
1 polymer ?
#
loop_
_entity_poly.entity_id
_entity_poly.type
_entity_poly.pdbx_seq_one_letter_code
_entity_poly.pdbx_strand_id
1 'polypeptide(L)'
;MTESAAPKAADTTRRASLGALIVGILAIAVGYLAALLPGETPAWAPWLLALGIPVAIGAIMILGAARGRMGIGPLKYPFAFVVAVLAIGFCAALALPATESPLSKLWLGLPARAAIVIYGIGLLPIVVLPVAYALTFKTQTLTADDVERVRELAREYRARSERREAGSDP
;
A
#
# COMPACT_ATOMS: atom_id res chain seq x y z
N MET A 1 -2.50 -13.05 -31.78
CA MET A 1 -2.04 -11.64 -31.84
C MET A 1 -2.57 -10.81 -30.64
N THR A 2 -2.33 -11.23 -29.38
CA THR A 2 -2.87 -10.57 -28.17
C THR A 2 -1.80 -10.33 -27.08
N GLU A 3 -0.50 -10.39 -27.43
CA GLU A 3 0.59 -10.39 -26.45
C GLU A 3 1.22 -9.02 -26.13
N SER A 4 0.74 -7.93 -26.72
CA SER A 4 1.38 -6.59 -26.62
C SER A 4 0.76 -5.64 -25.57
N ALA A 5 -0.37 -5.98 -24.95
CA ALA A 5 -1.11 -5.04 -24.08
C ALA A 5 -0.66 -5.09 -22.59
N ALA A 6 -0.25 -6.22 -22.10
CA ALA A 6 0.08 -6.43 -20.67
C ALA A 6 1.30 -5.62 -20.16
N PRO A 7 2.44 -5.55 -20.87
CA PRO A 7 3.62 -4.80 -20.38
C PRO A 7 3.37 -3.30 -20.32
N LYS A 8 2.56 -2.76 -21.24
CA LYS A 8 2.25 -1.33 -21.32
C LYS A 8 1.36 -0.85 -20.15
N ALA A 9 0.41 -1.67 -19.73
CA ALA A 9 -0.47 -1.36 -18.59
C ALA A 9 0.28 -1.35 -17.25
N ALA A 10 1.21 -2.29 -17.04
CA ALA A 10 2.03 -2.33 -15.83
C ALA A 10 2.96 -1.12 -15.71
N ASP A 11 3.56 -0.66 -16.82
CA ASP A 11 4.42 0.51 -16.85
C ASP A 11 3.63 1.81 -16.59
N THR A 12 2.42 1.93 -17.13
CA THR A 12 1.53 3.06 -16.87
C THR A 12 1.14 3.13 -15.39
N THR A 13 0.77 2.00 -14.78
CA THR A 13 0.42 1.94 -13.36
C THR A 13 1.60 2.35 -12.48
N ARG A 14 2.80 1.88 -12.80
CA ARG A 14 4.02 2.23 -12.05
C ARG A 14 4.34 3.73 -12.16
N ARG A 15 4.23 4.32 -13.34
CA ARG A 15 4.45 5.77 -13.53
C ARG A 15 3.41 6.61 -12.79
N ALA A 16 2.15 6.22 -12.85
CA ALA A 16 1.08 6.88 -12.12
C ALA A 16 1.30 6.82 -10.60
N SER A 17 1.71 5.66 -10.08
CA SER A 17 1.99 5.50 -8.65
C SER A 17 3.23 6.28 -8.21
N LEU A 18 4.28 6.37 -9.04
CA LEU A 18 5.43 7.24 -8.76
C LEU A 18 5.02 8.71 -8.74
N GLY A 19 4.20 9.15 -9.70
CA GLY A 19 3.66 10.50 -9.70
C GLY A 19 2.83 10.80 -8.45
N ALA A 20 1.94 9.89 -8.06
CA ALA A 20 1.15 10.01 -6.84
C ALA A 20 2.03 10.06 -5.57
N LEU A 21 3.10 9.26 -5.52
CA LEU A 21 4.06 9.29 -4.42
C LEU A 21 4.75 10.66 -4.31
N ILE A 22 5.22 11.19 -5.42
CA ILE A 22 5.88 12.52 -5.45
C ILE A 22 4.89 13.59 -4.99
N VAL A 23 3.66 13.58 -5.51
CA VAL A 23 2.61 14.54 -5.11
C VAL A 23 2.29 14.42 -3.61
N GLY A 24 2.16 13.19 -3.10
CA GLY A 24 1.93 12.97 -1.68
C GLY A 24 3.07 13.49 -0.80
N ILE A 25 4.32 13.21 -1.17
CA ILE A 25 5.51 13.70 -0.43
C ILE A 25 5.58 15.24 -0.48
N LEU A 26 5.33 15.85 -1.64
CA LEU A 26 5.31 17.31 -1.77
C LEU A 26 4.21 17.93 -0.92
N ALA A 27 3.01 17.36 -0.91
CA ALA A 27 1.92 17.84 -0.06
C ALA A 27 2.30 17.77 1.42
N ILE A 28 2.90 16.67 1.87
CA ILE A 28 3.40 16.51 3.25
C ILE A 28 4.47 17.56 3.53
N ALA A 29 5.46 17.73 2.64
CA ALA A 29 6.55 18.68 2.82
C ALA A 29 6.05 20.13 2.92
N VAL A 30 5.14 20.52 2.02
CA VAL A 30 4.56 21.87 2.03
C VAL A 30 3.71 22.10 3.29
N GLY A 31 2.90 21.12 3.70
CA GLY A 31 2.11 21.21 4.94
C GLY A 31 3.00 21.35 6.18
N TYR A 32 4.09 20.59 6.23
CA TYR A 32 5.06 20.67 7.33
C TYR A 32 5.81 22.00 7.36
N LEU A 33 6.30 22.45 6.20
CA LEU A 33 6.99 23.75 6.08
C LEU A 33 6.09 24.90 6.47
N ALA A 34 4.81 24.87 6.07
CA ALA A 34 3.84 25.87 6.46
C ALA A 34 3.61 25.94 7.98
N ALA A 35 3.70 24.80 8.67
CA ALA A 35 3.58 24.74 10.12
C ALA A 35 4.83 25.27 10.87
N LEU A 36 5.99 25.32 10.19
CA LEU A 36 7.25 25.83 10.76
C LEU A 36 7.44 27.34 10.57
N LEU A 37 6.63 27.99 9.74
CA LEU A 37 6.72 29.43 9.53
C LEU A 37 6.32 30.19 10.80
N PRO A 38 7.02 31.29 11.13
CA PRO A 38 6.66 32.11 12.28
C PRO A 38 5.26 32.73 12.04
N GLY A 39 4.38 32.58 13.02
CA GLY A 39 2.99 33.06 12.95
C GLY A 39 1.97 31.96 13.18
N GLU A 40 0.69 32.22 12.86
CA GLU A 40 -0.34 31.21 12.94
C GLU A 40 -0.25 30.22 11.77
N THR A 41 -0.33 28.94 12.09
CA THR A 41 -0.34 27.88 11.08
C THR A 41 -1.55 28.04 10.14
N PRO A 42 -1.34 28.16 8.81
CA PRO A 42 -2.44 28.30 7.87
C PRO A 42 -3.44 27.15 7.97
N ALA A 43 -4.74 27.44 7.94
CA ALA A 43 -5.80 26.45 8.08
C ALA A 43 -5.80 25.33 7.03
N TRP A 44 -5.17 25.56 5.89
CA TRP A 44 -5.03 24.56 4.83
C TRP A 44 -3.90 23.54 5.08
N ALA A 45 -2.87 23.89 5.87
CA ALA A 45 -1.68 23.06 6.08
C ALA A 45 -2.00 21.67 6.67
N PRO A 46 -2.84 21.52 7.71
CA PRO A 46 -3.25 20.20 8.21
C PRO A 46 -3.97 19.34 7.16
N TRP A 47 -4.73 19.96 6.24
CA TRP A 47 -5.44 19.24 5.18
C TRP A 47 -4.48 18.64 4.14
N LEU A 48 -3.37 19.33 3.85
CA LEU A 48 -2.33 18.76 2.99
C LEU A 48 -1.68 17.52 3.61
N LEU A 49 -1.47 17.51 4.92
CA LEU A 49 -0.97 16.33 5.64
C LEU A 49 -2.02 15.20 5.62
N ALA A 50 -3.29 15.54 5.93
CA ALA A 50 -4.39 14.58 5.98
C ALA A 50 -4.63 13.85 4.66
N LEU A 51 -4.38 14.49 3.53
CA LEU A 51 -4.53 13.91 2.20
C LEU A 51 -3.20 13.37 1.65
N GLY A 52 -2.10 14.05 1.90
CA GLY A 52 -0.78 13.66 1.42
C GLY A 52 -0.31 12.31 1.98
N ILE A 53 -0.54 12.06 3.26
CA ILE A 53 -0.14 10.80 3.91
C ILE A 53 -0.85 9.59 3.30
N PRO A 54 -2.19 9.53 3.20
CA PRO A 54 -2.89 8.42 2.55
C PRO A 54 -2.48 8.20 1.09
N VAL A 55 -2.27 9.29 0.33
CA VAL A 55 -1.82 9.21 -1.06
C VAL A 55 -0.43 8.60 -1.16
N ALA A 56 0.52 9.04 -0.33
CA ALA A 56 1.87 8.48 -0.30
C ALA A 56 1.87 7.00 0.10
N ILE A 57 1.12 6.63 1.15
CA ILE A 57 0.98 5.22 1.59
C ILE A 57 0.38 4.36 0.48
N GLY A 58 -0.72 4.81 -0.14
CA GLY A 58 -1.36 4.11 -1.24
C GLY A 58 -0.43 3.91 -2.44
N ALA A 59 0.34 4.93 -2.79
CA ALA A 59 1.34 4.85 -3.85
C ALA A 59 2.44 3.83 -3.54
N ILE A 60 2.95 3.79 -2.31
CA ILE A 60 3.96 2.80 -1.87
C ILE A 60 3.37 1.39 -1.92
N MET A 61 2.14 1.19 -1.45
CA MET A 61 1.46 -0.11 -1.49
C MET A 61 1.31 -0.61 -2.93
N ILE A 62 0.88 0.25 -3.86
CA ILE A 62 0.74 -0.08 -5.28
C ILE A 62 2.11 -0.40 -5.89
N LEU A 63 3.14 0.41 -5.62
CA LEU A 63 4.51 0.18 -6.11
C LEU A 63 5.09 -1.13 -5.58
N GLY A 64 4.82 -1.46 -4.31
CA GLY A 64 5.23 -2.71 -3.70
C GLY A 64 4.55 -3.94 -4.30
N ALA A 65 3.25 -3.83 -4.60
CA ALA A 65 2.47 -4.92 -5.18
C ALA A 65 2.67 -5.09 -6.69
N ALA A 66 3.00 -4.02 -7.40
CA ALA A 66 3.21 -4.02 -8.86
C ALA A 66 4.56 -4.64 -9.28
N ARG A 67 5.08 -5.61 -8.54
CA ARG A 67 6.31 -6.33 -8.88
C ARG A 67 6.01 -7.46 -9.86
N GLY A 68 6.55 -7.35 -11.08
CA GLY A 68 6.50 -8.39 -12.09
C GLY A 68 5.46 -8.15 -13.19
N ARG A 69 5.20 -9.21 -13.98
CA ARG A 69 4.28 -9.20 -15.13
C ARG A 69 2.80 -9.22 -14.72
N MET A 70 2.51 -9.67 -13.51
CA MET A 70 1.15 -9.63 -12.97
C MET A 70 0.88 -8.27 -12.34
N GLY A 71 -0.15 -7.57 -12.82
CA GLY A 71 -0.61 -6.34 -12.20
C GLY A 71 -1.08 -6.56 -10.74
N ILE A 72 -1.54 -5.49 -10.08
CA ILE A 72 -1.95 -5.50 -8.66
C ILE A 72 -3.06 -6.53 -8.36
N GLY A 73 -3.77 -7.01 -9.40
CA GLY A 73 -4.81 -8.03 -9.25
C GLY A 73 -5.91 -7.65 -8.25
N PRO A 74 -6.42 -8.61 -7.46
CA PRO A 74 -7.48 -8.38 -6.47
C PRO A 74 -7.03 -7.54 -5.27
N LEU A 75 -5.73 -7.36 -5.02
CA LEU A 75 -5.18 -6.52 -3.94
C LEU A 75 -5.53 -5.02 -4.09
N LYS A 76 -5.94 -4.58 -5.28
CA LYS A 76 -6.41 -3.21 -5.50
C LYS A 76 -7.56 -2.81 -4.56
N TYR A 77 -8.47 -3.74 -4.23
CA TYR A 77 -9.63 -3.44 -3.39
C TYR A 77 -9.25 -3.18 -1.92
N PRO A 78 -8.49 -4.07 -1.23
CA PRO A 78 -8.05 -3.78 0.13
C PRO A 78 -7.12 -2.56 0.21
N PHE A 79 -6.30 -2.29 -0.81
CA PHE A 79 -5.47 -1.08 -0.84
C PHE A 79 -6.31 0.19 -0.97
N ALA A 80 -7.28 0.21 -1.89
CA ALA A 80 -8.21 1.33 -2.02
C ALA A 80 -9.01 1.54 -0.73
N PHE A 81 -9.44 0.46 -0.08
CA PHE A 81 -10.14 0.52 1.20
C PHE A 81 -9.28 1.16 2.29
N VAL A 82 -8.02 0.74 2.45
CA VAL A 82 -7.11 1.30 3.44
C VAL A 82 -6.84 2.78 3.17
N VAL A 83 -6.57 3.16 1.93
CA VAL A 83 -6.36 4.57 1.56
C VAL A 83 -7.59 5.41 1.86
N ALA A 84 -8.79 4.90 1.54
CA ALA A 84 -10.05 5.58 1.84
C ALA A 84 -10.26 5.75 3.35
N VAL A 85 -10.02 4.71 4.15
CA VAL A 85 -10.13 4.77 5.62
C VAL A 85 -9.16 5.78 6.20
N LEU A 86 -7.90 5.80 5.74
CA LEU A 86 -6.92 6.78 6.19
C LEU A 86 -7.33 8.21 5.82
N ALA A 87 -7.74 8.44 4.58
CA ALA A 87 -8.16 9.77 4.12
C ALA A 87 -9.39 10.27 4.88
N ILE A 88 -10.44 9.44 4.98
CA ILE A 88 -11.67 9.78 5.72
C ILE A 88 -11.34 9.97 7.20
N GLY A 89 -10.54 9.10 7.80
CA GLY A 89 -10.18 9.18 9.21
C GLY A 89 -9.40 10.44 9.55
N PHE A 90 -8.41 10.82 8.77
CA PHE A 90 -7.68 12.07 8.96
C PHE A 90 -8.56 13.30 8.75
N CYS A 91 -9.36 13.32 7.67
CA CYS A 91 -10.28 14.42 7.42
C CYS A 91 -11.34 14.54 8.54
N ALA A 92 -11.89 13.43 9.01
CA ALA A 92 -12.86 13.44 10.12
C ALA A 92 -12.21 13.92 11.42
N ALA A 93 -10.98 13.48 11.73
CA ALA A 93 -10.24 13.93 12.90
C ALA A 93 -9.93 15.44 12.85
N LEU A 94 -9.70 16.01 11.66
CA LEU A 94 -9.51 17.46 11.49
C LEU A 94 -10.82 18.24 11.56
N ALA A 95 -11.92 17.69 11.06
CA ALA A 95 -13.22 18.34 11.07
C ALA A 95 -13.86 18.41 12.47
N LEU A 96 -13.45 17.52 13.38
CA LEU A 96 -13.94 17.53 14.76
C LEU A 96 -13.29 18.67 15.56
N PRO A 97 -14.05 19.31 16.48
CA PRO A 97 -13.52 20.37 17.34
C PRO A 97 -12.32 19.89 18.16
N ALA A 98 -11.32 20.77 18.31
CA ALA A 98 -10.10 20.45 19.07
C ALA A 98 -10.35 20.39 20.59
N THR A 99 -11.37 21.09 21.06
CA THR A 99 -11.76 21.17 22.48
C THR A 99 -12.82 20.11 22.77
N GLU A 100 -12.42 19.04 23.43
CA GLU A 100 -13.36 18.05 23.97
C GLU A 100 -13.72 18.43 25.40
N SER A 101 -15.03 18.47 25.68
CA SER A 101 -15.55 18.70 27.04
C SER A 101 -15.41 17.43 27.89
N PRO A 102 -15.18 17.50 29.19
CA PRO A 102 -15.24 16.35 30.09
C PRO A 102 -16.59 15.58 30.04
N LEU A 103 -17.65 16.22 29.48
CA LEU A 103 -18.98 15.63 29.27
C LEU A 103 -19.17 15.05 27.86
N SER A 104 -18.13 15.06 26.97
CA SER A 104 -18.27 14.51 25.64
C SER A 104 -18.46 13.00 25.71
N LYS A 105 -19.30 12.46 24.78
CA LYS A 105 -19.54 11.01 24.70
C LYS A 105 -18.25 10.29 24.35
N LEU A 106 -17.82 9.39 25.21
CA LEU A 106 -16.70 8.52 24.98
C LEU A 106 -17.09 7.38 24.03
N TRP A 107 -16.30 7.17 22.99
CA TRP A 107 -16.43 6.04 22.07
C TRP A 107 -15.42 4.95 22.48
N LEU A 108 -15.93 3.83 22.99
CA LEU A 108 -15.07 2.75 23.52
C LEU A 108 -14.03 3.24 24.54
N GLY A 109 -14.43 4.20 25.40
CA GLY A 109 -13.58 4.76 26.44
C GLY A 109 -12.63 5.87 25.98
N LEU A 110 -12.71 6.30 24.71
CA LEU A 110 -11.87 7.36 24.14
C LEU A 110 -12.73 8.53 23.63
N PRO A 111 -12.24 9.76 23.70
CA PRO A 111 -12.79 10.89 23.00
C PRO A 111 -12.93 10.61 21.50
N ALA A 112 -13.95 11.17 20.84
CA ALA A 112 -14.29 10.83 19.45
C ALA A 112 -13.10 10.97 18.49
N ARG A 113 -12.31 12.04 18.61
CA ARG A 113 -11.12 12.27 17.81
C ARG A 113 -10.05 11.20 18.02
N ALA A 114 -9.77 10.85 19.29
CA ALA A 114 -8.81 9.81 19.63
C ALA A 114 -9.30 8.42 19.18
N ALA A 115 -10.60 8.15 19.29
CA ALA A 115 -11.19 6.90 18.81
C ALA A 115 -11.05 6.73 17.29
N ILE A 116 -11.28 7.78 16.50
CA ILE A 116 -11.06 7.76 15.04
C ILE A 116 -9.60 7.47 14.71
N VAL A 117 -8.65 8.12 15.39
CA VAL A 117 -7.22 7.92 15.15
C VAL A 117 -6.80 6.50 15.52
N ILE A 118 -7.15 6.03 16.70
CA ILE A 118 -6.69 4.73 17.20
C ILE A 118 -7.40 3.58 16.50
N TYR A 119 -8.72 3.59 16.43
CA TYR A 119 -9.48 2.47 15.89
C TYR A 119 -9.62 2.54 14.37
N GLY A 120 -9.87 3.72 13.80
CA GLY A 120 -10.03 3.90 12.35
C GLY A 120 -8.70 3.87 11.63
N ILE A 121 -7.81 4.79 11.96
CA ILE A 121 -6.54 4.97 11.23
C ILE A 121 -5.51 3.91 11.66
N GLY A 122 -5.44 3.57 12.94
CA GLY A 122 -4.45 2.62 13.47
C GLY A 122 -4.89 1.17 13.32
N LEU A 123 -5.92 0.74 14.06
CA LEU A 123 -6.27 -0.67 14.21
C LEU A 123 -6.87 -1.29 12.95
N LEU A 124 -7.72 -0.57 12.24
CA LEU A 124 -8.49 -1.13 11.12
C LEU A 124 -7.60 -1.59 9.96
N PRO A 125 -6.60 -0.81 9.48
CA PRO A 125 -5.65 -1.27 8.46
C PRO A 125 -4.81 -2.47 8.91
N ILE A 126 -4.40 -2.50 10.19
CA ILE A 126 -3.60 -3.61 10.76
C ILE A 126 -4.36 -4.93 10.71
N VAL A 127 -5.69 -4.90 10.87
CA VAL A 127 -6.52 -6.11 10.77
C VAL A 127 -6.85 -6.45 9.31
N VAL A 128 -7.25 -5.44 8.52
CA VAL A 128 -7.73 -5.66 7.15
C VAL A 128 -6.63 -6.15 6.21
N LEU A 129 -5.42 -5.58 6.29
CA LEU A 129 -4.34 -5.94 5.36
C LEU A 129 -3.87 -7.39 5.49
N PRO A 130 -3.57 -7.93 6.69
CA PRO A 130 -3.19 -9.33 6.83
C PRO A 130 -4.30 -10.30 6.41
N VAL A 131 -5.57 -9.98 6.73
CA VAL A 131 -6.72 -10.81 6.32
C VAL A 131 -6.87 -10.80 4.79
N ALA A 132 -6.83 -9.62 4.18
CA ALA A 132 -6.90 -9.50 2.72
C ALA A 132 -5.73 -10.23 2.04
N TYR A 133 -4.52 -10.10 2.57
CA TYR A 133 -3.35 -10.81 2.07
C TYR A 133 -3.52 -12.33 2.21
N ALA A 134 -3.96 -12.83 3.35
CA ALA A 134 -4.20 -14.26 3.56
C ALA A 134 -5.24 -14.85 2.58
N LEU A 135 -6.31 -14.08 2.31
CA LEU A 135 -7.36 -14.50 1.37
C LEU A 135 -6.88 -14.49 -0.10
N THR A 136 -5.98 -13.57 -0.46
CA THR A 136 -5.49 -13.44 -1.84
C THR A 136 -4.20 -14.21 -2.10
N PHE A 137 -3.54 -14.71 -1.06
CA PHE A 137 -2.26 -15.41 -1.15
C PHE A 137 -2.28 -16.58 -2.13
N LYS A 138 -3.30 -17.43 -2.05
CA LYS A 138 -3.44 -18.62 -2.92
C LYS A 138 -3.60 -18.28 -4.40
N THR A 139 -4.13 -17.09 -4.70
CA THR A 139 -4.42 -16.69 -6.09
C THR A 139 -3.31 -15.86 -6.72
N GLN A 140 -2.37 -15.35 -5.95
CA GLN A 140 -1.35 -14.42 -6.42
C GLN A 140 0.09 -14.89 -6.27
N THR A 141 0.35 -15.87 -5.41
CA THR A 141 1.75 -16.17 -5.03
C THR A 141 2.32 -17.38 -5.74
N LEU A 142 1.53 -18.40 -6.01
CA LEU A 142 1.95 -19.62 -6.70
C LEU A 142 0.74 -20.27 -7.40
N THR A 143 0.75 -20.26 -8.71
CA THR A 143 -0.13 -21.13 -9.48
C THR A 143 0.46 -22.55 -9.54
N ALA A 144 -0.39 -23.56 -9.69
CA ALA A 144 0.06 -24.95 -9.87
C ALA A 144 1.08 -25.05 -11.02
N ASP A 145 0.88 -24.26 -12.08
CA ASP A 145 1.79 -24.17 -13.23
C ASP A 145 3.18 -23.60 -12.89
N ASP A 146 3.25 -22.66 -11.94
CA ASP A 146 4.54 -22.12 -11.50
C ASP A 146 5.35 -23.15 -10.71
N VAL A 147 4.66 -23.95 -9.88
CA VAL A 147 5.28 -25.06 -9.14
C VAL A 147 5.78 -26.14 -10.08
N GLU A 148 5.00 -26.49 -11.12
CA GLU A 148 5.37 -27.48 -12.14
C GLU A 148 6.61 -26.98 -12.93
N ARG A 149 6.60 -25.72 -13.36
CA ARG A 149 7.73 -25.10 -14.07
C ARG A 149 9.01 -25.08 -13.24
N VAL A 150 8.93 -24.78 -11.96
CA VAL A 150 10.08 -24.82 -11.03
C VAL A 150 10.59 -26.25 -10.86
N ARG A 151 9.69 -27.25 -10.81
CA ARG A 151 10.08 -28.66 -10.75
C ARG A 151 10.76 -29.11 -12.03
N GLU A 152 10.29 -28.71 -13.20
CA GLU A 152 10.92 -29.01 -14.49
C GLU A 152 12.33 -28.40 -14.57
N LEU A 153 12.46 -27.14 -14.24
CA LEU A 153 13.77 -26.47 -14.18
C LEU A 153 14.73 -27.15 -13.20
N ALA A 154 14.24 -27.58 -12.04
CA ALA A 154 15.05 -28.31 -11.07
C ALA A 154 15.51 -29.68 -11.58
N ARG A 155 14.65 -30.39 -12.35
CA ARG A 155 15.02 -31.66 -13.01
C ARG A 155 16.08 -31.46 -14.10
N GLU A 156 15.91 -30.43 -14.93
CA GLU A 156 16.89 -30.08 -15.97
C GLU A 156 18.25 -29.69 -15.38
N TYR A 157 18.24 -28.94 -14.28
CA TYR A 157 19.48 -28.57 -13.58
C TYR A 157 20.21 -29.78 -13.02
N ARG A 158 19.50 -30.72 -12.40
CA ARG A 158 20.09 -31.96 -11.89
C ARG A 158 20.66 -32.82 -13.01
N ALA A 159 19.92 -33.01 -14.10
CA ALA A 159 20.40 -33.78 -15.26
C ALA A 159 21.62 -33.15 -15.93
N ARG A 160 21.75 -31.79 -15.86
CA ARG A 160 22.91 -31.09 -16.37
C ARG A 160 24.14 -31.23 -15.47
N SER A 161 23.97 -31.21 -14.14
CA SER A 161 25.05 -31.40 -13.17
C SER A 161 25.60 -32.83 -13.26
N GLU A 162 24.74 -33.85 -13.34
CA GLU A 162 25.12 -35.25 -13.49
C GLU A 162 25.92 -35.51 -14.79
N ARG A 163 25.50 -34.89 -15.91
CA ARG A 163 26.26 -34.96 -17.15
C ARG A 163 27.63 -34.28 -17.11
N ARG A 164 27.77 -33.21 -16.33
CA ARG A 164 29.06 -32.55 -16.14
C ARG A 164 30.01 -33.38 -15.29
N GLU A 165 29.51 -34.02 -14.24
CA GLU A 165 30.30 -34.90 -13.39
C GLU A 165 30.72 -36.17 -14.15
N ALA A 166 29.83 -36.78 -14.92
CA ALA A 166 30.12 -37.95 -15.74
C ALA A 166 31.11 -37.67 -16.92
N GLY A 167 31.21 -36.42 -17.38
CA GLY A 167 32.12 -36.00 -18.46
C GLY A 167 33.45 -35.44 -17.96
N SER A 168 33.68 -35.36 -16.65
CA SER A 168 34.92 -34.85 -16.05
C SER A 168 35.84 -35.93 -15.49
N ASP A 169 35.49 -37.21 -15.66
CA ASP A 169 36.40 -38.31 -15.33
C ASP A 169 37.36 -38.56 -16.52
N PRO A 170 38.70 -38.44 -16.29
CA PRO A 170 39.73 -38.59 -17.33
C PRO A 170 39.99 -40.04 -17.68
#